data_8d9d27d7526ba38ed192f0d2213c88fd
#
_entry.id   8d9d27d7526ba38ed192f0d2213c88fd
#
_cell.length_a   1.000
_cell.length_b   1.000
_cell.length_c   1.000
_cell.angle_alpha   90.00
_cell.angle_beta   90.00
_cell.angle_gamma   90.00
#
_symmetry.space_group_name_H-M   'P 1'
#
loop_
_entity.id
_entity.type
_entity.pdbx_description
1 polymer ?
#
loop_
_entity_poly.entity_id
_entity_poly.type
_entity_poly.pdbx_seq_one_letter_code
_entity_poly.pdbx_strand_id
1 'polypeptide(L)'
;MPSLLVDFIVRSTAKANMFMSTINQLPVLLGHPLQTALVMRVLRLNCVTGAYADLWRDVYRDSFTADRWAGGRPRVDRPVMGEVAREWTASSPLRIAEDRRQALIEIDALVALMFKVTPGQLCAIYRGQFAVLYGYDHRDYVYDANGRLVPNEVLSVWRKKGDQISGAERTATNQAGHTYIYELPFRLLDREADMRAAYAEFERRLAAHE
;
A
#
# COMPACT_ATOMS: atom_id res chain seq x y z
N MET A 1 -3.25 -2.64 -8.45
CA MET A 1 -2.06 -1.98 -9.05
C MET A 1 -0.91 -2.97 -8.98
N PRO A 2 -0.13 -3.16 -10.04
CA PRO A 2 1.10 -3.92 -9.96
C PRO A 2 2.10 -3.18 -9.05
N SER A 3 3.13 -3.89 -8.55
CA SER A 3 4.23 -3.24 -7.85
C SER A 3 4.98 -2.26 -8.77
N LEU A 4 5.69 -1.30 -8.18
CA LEU A 4 6.53 -0.34 -8.94
C LEU A 4 7.50 -1.07 -9.88
N LEU A 5 8.08 -2.19 -9.42
CA LEU A 5 9.02 -2.97 -10.23
C LEU A 5 8.33 -3.62 -11.45
N VAL A 6 7.16 -4.22 -11.27
CA VAL A 6 6.41 -4.82 -12.38
C VAL A 6 5.91 -3.75 -13.34
N ASP A 7 5.42 -2.61 -12.86
CA ASP A 7 5.02 -1.49 -13.70
C ASP A 7 6.22 -0.92 -14.49
N PHE A 8 7.38 -0.81 -13.85
CA PHE A 8 8.63 -0.42 -14.53
C PHE A 8 9.00 -1.39 -15.65
N ILE A 9 8.93 -2.71 -15.40
CA ILE A 9 9.20 -3.73 -16.43
C ILE A 9 8.23 -3.55 -17.61
N VAL A 10 6.94 -3.40 -17.34
CA VAL A 10 5.93 -3.19 -18.40
C VAL A 10 6.22 -1.93 -19.21
N ARG A 11 6.52 -0.80 -18.55
CA ARG A 11 6.87 0.47 -19.22
C ARG A 11 8.13 0.34 -20.07
N SER A 12 9.13 -0.41 -19.60
CA SER A 12 10.39 -0.60 -20.33
C SER A 12 10.23 -1.42 -21.62
N THR A 13 9.12 -2.17 -21.78
CA THR A 13 8.83 -2.91 -23.00
C THR A 13 8.29 -2.04 -24.14
N ALA A 14 8.10 -0.74 -23.91
CA ALA A 14 7.60 0.25 -24.88
C ALA A 14 6.30 -0.13 -25.61
N LYS A 15 5.46 -0.98 -25.00
CA LYS A 15 4.17 -1.38 -25.57
C LYS A 15 3.07 -0.45 -25.09
N ALA A 16 2.33 0.13 -26.03
CA ALA A 16 1.21 1.03 -25.71
C ALA A 16 0.02 0.33 -25.02
N ASN A 17 -0.14 -0.99 -25.22
CA ASN A 17 -1.23 -1.79 -24.69
C ASN A 17 -0.71 -3.04 -23.98
N MET A 18 -1.34 -3.42 -22.86
CA MET A 18 -1.11 -4.70 -22.19
C MET A 18 -1.93 -5.81 -22.83
N PHE A 19 -1.32 -6.52 -23.78
CA PHE A 19 -1.88 -7.74 -24.34
C PHE A 19 -1.55 -8.96 -23.46
N MET A 20 -2.32 -10.04 -23.59
CA MET A 20 -2.03 -11.32 -22.92
C MET A 20 -0.59 -11.81 -23.15
N SER A 21 -0.05 -11.58 -24.36
CA SER A 21 1.35 -11.91 -24.67
C SER A 21 2.35 -11.13 -23.82
N THR A 22 2.03 -9.91 -23.41
CA THR A 22 2.86 -9.10 -22.50
C THR A 22 2.74 -9.61 -21.07
N ILE A 23 1.52 -9.94 -20.63
CA ILE A 23 1.26 -10.49 -19.28
C ILE A 23 2.00 -11.84 -19.14
N ASN A 24 1.95 -12.70 -20.13
CA ASN A 24 2.61 -14.01 -20.13
C ASN A 24 4.16 -13.92 -20.11
N GLN A 25 4.73 -12.77 -20.45
CA GLN A 25 6.17 -12.50 -20.36
C GLN A 25 6.59 -11.95 -19.01
N LEU A 26 5.64 -11.56 -18.14
CA LEU A 26 5.98 -11.09 -16.82
C LEU A 26 6.55 -12.24 -15.99
N PRO A 27 7.64 -11.99 -15.25
CA PRO A 27 8.22 -13.00 -14.41
C PRO A 27 7.24 -13.38 -13.29
N VAL A 28 7.05 -14.70 -13.10
CA VAL A 28 6.22 -15.25 -12.03
C VAL A 28 7.11 -16.03 -11.08
N LEU A 29 7.07 -15.66 -9.81
CA LEU A 29 7.80 -16.36 -8.75
C LEU A 29 6.83 -17.25 -7.98
N LEU A 30 6.87 -18.54 -8.24
CA LEU A 30 6.11 -19.55 -7.50
C LEU A 30 6.99 -20.23 -6.45
N GLY A 31 6.38 -20.58 -5.31
CA GLY A 31 7.06 -21.33 -4.26
C GLY A 31 8.04 -20.52 -3.41
N HIS A 32 8.07 -19.20 -3.55
CA HIS A 32 8.92 -18.34 -2.70
C HIS A 32 8.39 -18.31 -1.26
N PRO A 33 9.24 -18.41 -0.20
CA PRO A 33 8.78 -18.41 1.19
C PRO A 33 7.89 -17.21 1.58
N LEU A 34 8.14 -16.04 0.99
CA LEU A 34 7.35 -14.82 1.23
C LEU A 34 6.11 -14.69 0.33
N GLN A 35 5.77 -15.67 -0.50
CA GLN A 35 4.61 -15.62 -1.39
C GLN A 35 3.30 -15.42 -0.62
N THR A 36 3.15 -16.06 0.53
CA THR A 36 1.96 -15.92 1.39
C THR A 36 1.75 -14.48 1.84
N ALA A 37 2.82 -13.79 2.26
CA ALA A 37 2.77 -12.40 2.66
C ALA A 37 2.39 -11.46 1.49
N LEU A 38 2.88 -11.74 0.28
CA LEU A 38 2.52 -10.99 -0.92
C LEU A 38 1.03 -11.17 -1.27
N VAL A 39 0.56 -12.42 -1.34
CA VAL A 39 -0.83 -12.76 -1.68
C VAL A 39 -1.81 -12.12 -0.70
N MET A 40 -1.51 -12.17 0.59
CA MET A 40 -2.33 -11.57 1.63
C MET A 40 -2.57 -10.07 1.41
N ARG A 41 -1.50 -9.32 1.12
CA ARG A 41 -1.59 -7.87 0.85
C ARG A 41 -2.39 -7.57 -0.40
N VAL A 42 -2.17 -8.37 -1.46
CA VAL A 42 -2.90 -8.24 -2.72
C VAL A 42 -4.40 -8.49 -2.51
N LEU A 43 -4.78 -9.53 -1.77
CA LEU A 43 -6.19 -9.82 -1.46
C LEU A 43 -6.84 -8.68 -0.66
N ARG A 44 -6.21 -8.23 0.42
CA ARG A 44 -6.74 -7.15 1.26
C ARG A 44 -6.86 -5.80 0.54
N LEU A 45 -6.08 -5.58 -0.51
CA LEU A 45 -6.18 -4.38 -1.35
C LEU A 45 -7.28 -4.46 -2.41
N ASN A 46 -7.54 -5.65 -2.96
CA ASN A 46 -8.37 -5.81 -4.16
C ASN A 46 -9.76 -6.40 -3.87
N CYS A 47 -9.92 -7.27 -2.87
CA CYS A 47 -11.21 -7.87 -2.53
C CYS A 47 -12.08 -6.89 -1.72
N VAL A 48 -12.39 -5.71 -2.29
CA VAL A 48 -13.01 -4.59 -1.58
C VAL A 48 -14.52 -4.73 -1.39
N THR A 49 -15.17 -5.64 -2.10
CA THR A 49 -16.63 -5.92 -2.00
C THR A 49 -16.91 -7.40 -1.88
N GLY A 50 -18.14 -7.76 -1.43
CA GLY A 50 -18.60 -9.15 -1.35
C GLY A 50 -18.61 -9.91 -2.68
N ALA A 51 -18.56 -9.22 -3.82
CA ALA A 51 -18.41 -9.84 -5.14
C ALA A 51 -17.11 -10.66 -5.27
N TYR A 52 -16.12 -10.41 -4.42
CA TYR A 52 -14.85 -11.15 -4.38
C TYR A 52 -14.80 -12.23 -3.29
N ALA A 53 -15.94 -12.55 -2.64
CA ALA A 53 -15.97 -13.51 -1.54
C ALA A 53 -15.50 -14.92 -1.95
N ASP A 54 -15.86 -15.37 -3.13
CA ASP A 54 -15.43 -16.68 -3.64
C ASP A 54 -13.93 -16.68 -3.92
N LEU A 55 -13.40 -15.66 -4.63
CA LEU A 55 -11.96 -15.51 -4.85
C LEU A 55 -11.19 -15.46 -3.52
N TRP A 56 -11.70 -14.70 -2.54
CA TRP A 56 -11.11 -14.61 -1.21
C TRP A 56 -11.02 -15.99 -0.56
N ARG A 57 -12.12 -16.75 -0.50
CA ARG A 57 -12.19 -18.09 0.10
C ARG A 57 -11.27 -19.11 -0.61
N ASP A 58 -11.22 -19.07 -1.94
CA ASP A 58 -10.41 -19.99 -2.74
C ASP A 58 -8.90 -19.77 -2.56
N VAL A 59 -8.50 -18.51 -2.36
CA VAL A 59 -7.09 -18.12 -2.19
C VAL A 59 -6.67 -18.10 -0.72
N TYR A 60 -7.62 -18.07 0.22
CA TYR A 60 -7.33 -18.02 1.65
C TYR A 60 -6.43 -19.19 2.10
N ARG A 61 -5.51 -18.88 3.03
CA ARG A 61 -4.63 -19.85 3.70
C ARG A 61 -4.65 -19.57 5.18
N ASP A 62 -4.67 -20.60 6.03
CA ASP A 62 -4.65 -20.45 7.48
C ASP A 62 -3.39 -19.73 7.97
N SER A 63 -2.28 -19.87 7.22
CA SER A 63 -1.02 -19.15 7.50
C SER A 63 -1.14 -17.63 7.40
N PHE A 64 -2.20 -17.09 6.78
CA PHE A 64 -2.44 -15.63 6.74
C PHE A 64 -2.61 -15.05 8.15
N THR A 65 -3.17 -15.80 9.09
CA THR A 65 -3.40 -15.33 10.46
C THR A 65 -2.12 -15.01 11.23
N ALA A 66 -1.01 -15.58 10.81
CA ALA A 66 0.31 -15.30 11.39
C ALA A 66 0.99 -14.04 10.81
N ASP A 67 0.48 -13.48 9.68
CA ASP A 67 1.13 -12.34 9.02
C ASP A 67 0.98 -11.05 9.83
N ARG A 68 2.01 -10.23 9.76
CA ARG A 68 2.11 -8.93 10.43
C ARG A 68 2.61 -7.88 9.45
N TRP A 69 2.32 -6.62 9.74
CA TRP A 69 2.91 -5.51 9.02
C TRP A 69 4.43 -5.60 9.08
N ALA A 70 5.09 -5.28 7.98
CA ALA A 70 6.54 -5.23 7.89
C ALA A 70 7.10 -3.83 8.15
N GLY A 71 6.22 -2.85 8.33
CA GLY A 71 6.60 -1.46 8.59
C GLY A 71 5.40 -0.57 8.80
N GLY A 72 5.64 0.73 8.63
CA GLY A 72 4.63 1.75 8.84
C GLY A 72 4.47 2.15 10.30
N ARG A 73 3.76 3.25 10.52
CA ARG A 73 3.54 3.79 11.86
C ARG A 73 2.47 2.99 12.60
N PRO A 74 2.65 2.69 13.88
CA PRO A 74 1.58 2.17 14.71
C PRO A 74 0.47 3.22 14.83
N ARG A 75 -0.76 2.80 14.59
CA ARG A 75 -1.98 3.56 14.84
C ARG A 75 -2.87 2.68 15.73
N VAL A 76 -3.54 3.28 16.74
CA VAL A 76 -4.30 2.53 17.76
C VAL A 76 -5.37 1.62 17.13
N ASP A 77 -6.03 2.10 16.08
CA ASP A 77 -7.12 1.40 15.37
C ASP A 77 -6.66 0.68 14.09
N ARG A 78 -5.34 0.57 13.86
CA ARG A 78 -4.80 -0.11 12.68
C ARG A 78 -5.07 -1.60 12.77
N PRO A 79 -5.79 -2.21 11.81
CA PRO A 79 -6.05 -3.64 11.84
C PRO A 79 -4.74 -4.42 11.72
N VAL A 80 -4.61 -5.52 12.44
CA VAL A 80 -3.49 -6.46 12.26
C VAL A 80 -3.57 -7.04 10.85
N MET A 81 -2.42 -7.21 10.15
CA MET A 81 -2.42 -7.73 8.78
C MET A 81 -3.08 -9.11 8.69
N GLY A 82 -2.80 -9.98 9.63
CA GLY A 82 -3.35 -11.33 9.72
C GLY A 82 -4.71 -11.45 10.43
N GLU A 83 -5.33 -10.35 10.83
CA GLU A 83 -6.67 -10.37 11.42
C GLU A 83 -7.74 -10.55 10.34
N VAL A 84 -7.82 -11.77 9.83
CA VAL A 84 -8.70 -12.18 8.75
C VAL A 84 -9.24 -13.58 8.99
N ALA A 85 -10.41 -13.87 8.42
CA ALA A 85 -11.04 -15.17 8.43
C ALA A 85 -11.13 -15.75 7.02
N ARG A 86 -11.40 -17.04 6.92
CA ARG A 86 -11.64 -17.75 5.65
C ARG A 86 -12.81 -17.15 4.87
N GLU A 87 -13.86 -16.76 5.59
CA GLU A 87 -15.01 -16.11 4.99
C GLU A 87 -14.72 -14.60 4.82
N TRP A 88 -15.05 -14.07 3.65
CA TRP A 88 -14.95 -12.64 3.40
C TRP A 88 -15.95 -11.86 4.27
N THR A 89 -15.49 -10.78 4.86
CA THR A 89 -16.31 -9.83 5.62
C THR A 89 -16.01 -8.40 5.21
N ALA A 90 -16.84 -7.45 5.64
CA ALA A 90 -16.61 -6.03 5.39
C ALA A 90 -15.28 -5.50 5.96
N SER A 91 -14.69 -6.18 6.95
CA SER A 91 -13.38 -5.88 7.54
C SER A 91 -12.21 -6.59 6.86
N SER A 92 -12.46 -7.55 5.95
CA SER A 92 -11.39 -8.24 5.23
C SER A 92 -10.51 -7.31 4.40
N PRO A 93 -11.04 -6.33 3.63
CA PRO A 93 -10.21 -5.42 2.87
C PRO A 93 -9.66 -4.26 3.72
N LEU A 94 -8.49 -3.75 3.32
CA LEU A 94 -7.96 -2.50 3.83
C LEU A 94 -8.74 -1.33 3.24
N ARG A 95 -9.29 -0.46 4.08
CA ARG A 95 -10.14 0.67 3.66
C ARG A 95 -9.51 2.03 3.94
N ILE A 96 -8.68 2.12 4.99
CA ILE A 96 -8.00 3.35 5.37
C ILE A 96 -6.84 3.62 4.39
N ALA A 97 -6.73 4.87 3.94
CA ALA A 97 -5.77 5.24 2.88
C ALA A 97 -4.31 4.98 3.27
N GLU A 98 -3.93 5.27 4.51
CA GLU A 98 -2.58 5.00 5.03
C GLU A 98 -2.27 3.50 5.08
N ASP A 99 -3.23 2.65 5.47
CA ASP A 99 -3.04 1.19 5.50
C ASP A 99 -2.90 0.63 4.07
N ARG A 100 -3.69 1.15 3.14
CA ARG A 100 -3.59 0.77 1.72
C ARG A 100 -2.25 1.19 1.13
N ARG A 101 -1.79 2.41 1.44
CA ARG A 101 -0.46 2.89 1.05
C ARG A 101 0.63 1.97 1.60
N GLN A 102 0.56 1.61 2.89
CA GLN A 102 1.55 0.74 3.52
C GLN A 102 1.57 -0.65 2.88
N ALA A 103 0.41 -1.24 2.61
CA ALA A 103 0.34 -2.53 1.94
C ALA A 103 0.94 -2.49 0.53
N LEU A 104 0.75 -1.41 -0.23
CA LEU A 104 1.39 -1.21 -1.54
C LEU A 104 2.92 -1.12 -1.42
N ILE A 105 3.43 -0.39 -0.43
CA ILE A 105 4.86 -0.28 -0.14
C ILE A 105 5.45 -1.65 0.22
N GLU A 106 4.75 -2.42 1.02
CA GLU A 106 5.18 -3.77 1.40
C GLU A 106 5.15 -4.73 0.21
N ILE A 107 4.21 -4.58 -0.73
CA ILE A 107 4.23 -5.30 -2.01
C ILE A 107 5.46 -4.91 -2.84
N ASP A 108 5.78 -3.62 -2.91
CA ASP A 108 6.97 -3.14 -3.63
C ASP A 108 8.25 -3.74 -3.05
N ALA A 109 8.38 -3.76 -1.72
CA ALA A 109 9.51 -4.34 -1.01
C ALA A 109 9.60 -5.86 -1.20
N LEU A 110 8.47 -6.59 -1.07
CA LEU A 110 8.40 -8.04 -1.29
C LEU A 110 8.83 -8.41 -2.71
N VAL A 111 8.26 -7.75 -3.71
CA VAL A 111 8.57 -8.02 -5.11
C VAL A 111 10.05 -7.70 -5.39
N ALA A 112 10.58 -6.59 -4.88
CA ALA A 112 12.00 -6.25 -5.04
C ALA A 112 12.90 -7.32 -4.41
N LEU A 113 12.61 -7.76 -3.19
CA LEU A 113 13.36 -8.82 -2.51
C LEU A 113 13.32 -10.14 -3.29
N MET A 114 12.15 -10.55 -3.74
CA MET A 114 11.94 -11.78 -4.54
C MET A 114 12.74 -11.75 -5.85
N PHE A 115 12.89 -10.58 -6.47
CA PHE A 115 13.69 -10.40 -7.70
C PHE A 115 15.14 -9.99 -7.43
N LYS A 116 15.59 -10.01 -6.17
CA LYS A 116 16.94 -9.63 -5.75
C LYS A 116 17.32 -8.20 -6.17
N VAL A 117 16.32 -7.32 -6.27
CA VAL A 117 16.51 -5.88 -6.46
C VAL A 117 16.73 -5.24 -5.09
N THR A 118 17.84 -4.55 -4.93
CA THR A 118 18.19 -3.91 -3.65
C THR A 118 17.25 -2.76 -3.30
N PRO A 119 17.11 -2.39 -2.01
CA PRO A 119 16.30 -1.23 -1.61
C PRO A 119 16.75 0.08 -2.28
N GLY A 120 18.06 0.23 -2.52
CA GLY A 120 18.61 1.38 -3.22
C GLY A 120 18.15 1.47 -4.67
N GLN A 121 18.15 0.33 -5.38
CA GLN A 121 17.65 0.25 -6.76
C GLN A 121 16.14 0.49 -6.84
N LEU A 122 15.36 -0.08 -5.90
CA LEU A 122 13.92 0.16 -5.83
C LEU A 122 13.60 1.66 -5.65
N CYS A 123 14.30 2.34 -4.73
CA CYS A 123 14.16 3.78 -4.54
C CYS A 123 14.59 4.59 -5.77
N ALA A 124 15.65 4.16 -6.48
CA ALA A 124 16.08 4.81 -7.71
C ALA A 124 15.03 4.68 -8.85
N ILE A 125 14.42 3.50 -9.00
CA ILE A 125 13.30 3.26 -9.91
C ILE A 125 12.12 4.17 -9.55
N TYR A 126 11.75 4.23 -8.28
CA TYR A 126 10.67 5.08 -7.80
C TYR A 126 10.90 6.56 -8.16
N ARG A 127 12.08 7.12 -7.85
CA ARG A 127 12.41 8.52 -8.17
C ARG A 127 12.44 8.80 -9.67
N GLY A 128 13.09 7.92 -10.43
CA GLY A 128 13.36 8.17 -11.84
C GLY A 128 12.20 7.84 -12.77
N GLN A 129 11.37 6.85 -12.43
CA GLN A 129 10.33 6.36 -13.34
C GLN A 129 8.91 6.75 -12.90
N PHE A 130 8.73 7.16 -11.65
CA PHE A 130 7.43 7.51 -11.09
C PHE A 130 7.39 8.94 -10.55
N ALA A 131 7.92 9.90 -11.35
CA ALA A 131 8.05 11.31 -10.96
C ALA A 131 6.71 11.94 -10.49
N VAL A 132 5.58 11.55 -11.09
CA VAL A 132 4.25 12.03 -10.69
C VAL A 132 3.89 11.52 -9.29
N LEU A 133 4.06 10.22 -9.03
CA LEU A 133 3.83 9.63 -7.71
C LEU A 133 4.79 10.21 -6.67
N TYR A 134 6.07 10.38 -7.05
CA TYR A 134 7.08 11.02 -6.22
C TYR A 134 6.65 12.43 -5.81
N GLY A 135 6.14 13.23 -6.74
CA GLY A 135 5.61 14.56 -6.47
C GLY A 135 4.42 14.55 -5.51
N TYR A 136 3.47 13.63 -5.69
CA TYR A 136 2.32 13.49 -4.79
C TYR A 136 2.73 13.05 -3.38
N ASP A 137 3.61 12.07 -3.24
CA ASP A 137 4.08 11.60 -1.92
C ASP A 137 4.80 12.70 -1.14
N HIS A 138 5.49 13.64 -1.82
CA HIS A 138 6.23 14.73 -1.18
C HIS A 138 5.41 15.99 -0.91
N ARG A 139 4.21 16.10 -1.51
CA ARG A 139 3.45 17.35 -1.43
C ARG A 139 1.97 17.16 -1.10
N ASP A 140 1.32 16.20 -1.73
CA ASP A 140 -0.14 16.16 -1.78
C ASP A 140 -0.76 14.99 -1.02
N TYR A 141 -0.04 13.87 -0.85
CA TYR A 141 -0.52 12.74 -0.07
C TYR A 141 -0.24 12.95 1.42
N VAL A 142 -1.06 13.80 2.02
CA VAL A 142 -1.04 14.12 3.45
C VAL A 142 -2.13 13.30 4.15
N TYR A 143 -1.78 12.70 5.27
CA TYR A 143 -2.66 11.84 6.06
C TYR A 143 -2.99 12.49 7.39
N ASP A 144 -4.25 12.36 7.81
CA ASP A 144 -4.71 12.79 9.13
C ASP A 144 -4.28 11.79 10.23
N ALA A 145 -4.58 12.09 11.50
CA ALA A 145 -4.25 11.21 12.62
C ALA A 145 -4.91 9.82 12.51
N ASN A 146 -6.05 9.73 11.84
CA ASN A 146 -6.81 8.50 11.60
C ASN A 146 -6.38 7.76 10.32
N GLY A 147 -5.33 8.24 9.62
CA GLY A 147 -4.81 7.64 8.41
C GLY A 147 -5.65 7.89 7.15
N ARG A 148 -6.58 8.83 7.19
CA ARG A 148 -7.36 9.24 6.02
C ARG A 148 -6.54 10.22 5.18
N LEU A 149 -6.64 10.08 3.85
CA LEU A 149 -6.05 11.06 2.95
C LEU A 149 -6.81 12.39 3.05
N VAL A 150 -6.08 13.45 3.39
CA VAL A 150 -6.66 14.80 3.56
C VAL A 150 -6.94 15.41 2.18
N PRO A 151 -8.17 15.86 1.89
CA PRO A 151 -8.52 16.42 0.58
C PRO A 151 -7.91 17.81 0.38
N ASN A 152 -7.74 18.18 -0.90
CA ASN A 152 -7.07 19.44 -1.27
C ASN A 152 -7.74 20.69 -0.71
N GLU A 153 -9.06 20.69 -0.54
CA GLU A 153 -9.79 21.82 0.06
C GLU A 153 -9.33 22.08 1.50
N VAL A 154 -9.15 21.01 2.30
CA VAL A 154 -8.62 21.11 3.67
C VAL A 154 -7.12 21.45 3.65
N LEU A 155 -6.34 20.80 2.77
CA LEU A 155 -4.90 21.04 2.65
C LEU A 155 -4.58 22.48 2.27
N SER A 156 -5.37 23.10 1.41
CA SER A 156 -5.16 24.50 0.97
C SER A 156 -5.29 25.50 2.12
N VAL A 157 -6.16 25.22 3.07
CA VAL A 157 -6.32 26.02 4.30
C VAL A 157 -5.21 25.71 5.29
N TRP A 158 -4.92 24.41 5.51
CA TRP A 158 -3.86 23.98 6.44
C TRP A 158 -2.48 24.50 6.05
N ARG A 159 -2.15 24.54 4.76
CA ARG A 159 -0.87 25.11 4.26
C ARG A 159 -0.70 26.59 4.58
N LYS A 160 -1.81 27.31 4.82
CA LYS A 160 -1.78 28.74 5.20
C LYS A 160 -1.77 28.96 6.71
N LYS A 161 -2.48 28.10 7.45
CA LYS A 161 -2.74 28.27 8.89
C LYS A 161 -1.96 27.32 9.78
N GLY A 162 -1.35 26.28 9.22
CA GLY A 162 -0.76 25.19 9.99
C GLY A 162 -1.80 24.51 10.87
N ASP A 163 -1.37 24.02 12.02
CA ASP A 163 -2.24 23.30 12.95
C ASP A 163 -3.23 24.21 13.72
N GLN A 164 -3.25 25.53 13.41
CA GLN A 164 -4.26 26.46 13.90
C GLN A 164 -5.58 26.42 13.10
N ILE A 165 -5.67 25.53 12.11
CA ILE A 165 -6.90 25.30 11.34
C ILE A 165 -8.04 24.83 12.24
N SER A 166 -9.21 25.47 12.15
CA SER A 166 -10.39 25.15 12.95
C SER A 166 -11.04 23.82 12.57
N GLY A 167 -11.90 23.27 13.44
CA GLY A 167 -12.67 22.06 13.15
C GLY A 167 -13.56 22.18 11.91
N ALA A 168 -14.20 23.32 11.71
CA ALA A 168 -15.03 23.60 10.53
C ALA A 168 -14.20 23.57 9.23
N GLU A 169 -12.99 24.14 9.26
CA GLU A 169 -12.06 24.17 8.13
C GLU A 169 -11.41 22.80 7.85
N ARG A 170 -11.43 21.89 8.82
CA ARG A 170 -10.99 20.49 8.69
C ARG A 170 -12.11 19.54 8.26
N THR A 171 -13.31 20.06 8.03
CA THR A 171 -14.49 19.27 7.64
C THR A 171 -14.61 19.27 6.13
N ALA A 172 -14.73 18.07 5.54
CA ALA A 172 -14.97 17.90 4.12
C ALA A 172 -15.84 16.67 3.86
N THR A 173 -16.58 16.70 2.74
CA THR A 173 -17.44 15.61 2.28
C THR A 173 -16.79 14.89 1.12
N ASN A 174 -16.65 13.58 1.20
CA ASN A 174 -16.10 12.78 0.12
C ASN A 174 -17.11 12.58 -1.03
N GLN A 175 -16.65 12.00 -2.15
CA GLN A 175 -17.49 11.74 -3.33
C GLN A 175 -18.67 10.79 -3.06
N ALA A 176 -18.61 9.97 -1.99
CA ALA A 176 -19.69 9.10 -1.57
C ALA A 176 -20.70 9.78 -0.64
N GLY A 177 -20.56 11.10 -0.39
CA GLY A 177 -21.47 11.88 0.45
C GLY A 177 -21.19 11.77 1.95
N HIS A 178 -20.12 11.10 2.38
CA HIS A 178 -19.75 11.03 3.79
C HIS A 178 -18.92 12.24 4.21
N THR A 179 -19.34 12.91 5.28
CA THR A 179 -18.65 14.07 5.85
C THR A 179 -17.71 13.60 6.97
N TYR A 180 -16.48 14.08 6.93
CA TYR A 180 -15.44 13.78 7.94
C TYR A 180 -14.85 15.07 8.47
N ILE A 181 -14.49 15.06 9.77
CA ILE A 181 -13.55 15.99 10.36
C ILE A 181 -12.18 15.30 10.32
N TYR A 182 -11.21 15.91 9.65
CA TYR A 182 -9.85 15.38 9.54
C TYR A 182 -9.05 15.77 10.77
N GLU A 183 -8.47 14.78 11.45
CA GLU A 183 -7.84 14.98 12.76
C GLU A 183 -6.35 15.28 12.64
N LEU A 184 -5.92 16.30 13.40
CA LEU A 184 -4.49 16.64 13.51
C LEU A 184 -3.73 15.59 14.37
N PRO A 185 -2.43 15.42 14.14
CA PRO A 185 -1.60 16.15 13.17
C PRO A 185 -1.73 15.60 11.73
N PHE A 186 -1.65 16.49 10.76
CA PHE A 186 -1.50 16.10 9.36
C PHE A 186 -0.05 15.76 9.04
N ARG A 187 0.16 14.68 8.27
CA ARG A 187 1.49 14.12 8.03
C ARG A 187 1.74 13.77 6.58
N LEU A 188 2.88 14.16 6.06
CA LEU A 188 3.51 13.51 4.90
C LEU A 188 4.25 12.26 5.39
N LEU A 189 4.24 11.21 4.57
CA LEU A 189 4.93 9.95 4.87
C LEU A 189 6.05 9.72 3.85
N ASP A 190 7.23 9.33 4.35
CA ASP A 190 8.38 9.04 3.51
C ASP A 190 8.29 7.64 2.91
N ARG A 191 7.96 7.56 1.59
CA ARG A 191 7.87 6.28 0.89
C ARG A 191 9.18 5.52 0.85
N GLU A 192 10.31 6.21 0.67
CA GLU A 192 11.61 5.54 0.58
C GLU A 192 12.03 4.95 1.91
N ALA A 193 11.84 5.68 3.01
CA ALA A 193 12.09 5.17 4.34
C ALA A 193 11.19 3.96 4.64
N ASP A 194 9.91 4.03 4.29
CA ASP A 194 8.96 2.94 4.50
C ASP A 194 9.30 1.71 3.63
N MET A 195 9.72 1.89 2.36
CA MET A 195 10.16 0.79 1.50
C MET A 195 11.41 0.09 2.05
N ARG A 196 12.39 0.86 2.55
CA ARG A 196 13.60 0.31 3.16
C ARG A 196 13.30 -0.46 4.43
N ALA A 197 12.43 0.08 5.29
CA ALA A 197 12.02 -0.58 6.52
C ALA A 197 11.28 -1.90 6.24
N ALA A 198 10.33 -1.88 5.31
CA ALA A 198 9.59 -3.08 4.90
C ALA A 198 10.52 -4.14 4.28
N TYR A 199 11.45 -3.73 3.43
CA TYR A 199 12.43 -4.63 2.81
C TYR A 199 13.30 -5.32 3.87
N ALA A 200 13.87 -4.56 4.79
CA ALA A 200 14.71 -5.09 5.85
C ALA A 200 13.96 -6.09 6.76
N GLU A 201 12.69 -5.80 7.06
CA GLU A 201 11.87 -6.73 7.85
C GLU A 201 11.55 -8.02 7.08
N PHE A 202 11.22 -7.95 5.78
CA PHE A 202 10.99 -9.16 4.98
C PHE A 202 12.27 -9.96 4.74
N GLU A 203 13.41 -9.32 4.58
CA GLU A 203 14.72 -9.97 4.51
C GLU A 203 15.02 -10.73 5.82
N ARG A 204 14.77 -10.11 6.97
CA ARG A 204 14.88 -10.76 8.28
C ARG A 204 13.94 -11.96 8.42
N ARG A 205 12.68 -11.85 7.93
CA ARG A 205 11.75 -12.98 7.94
C ARG A 205 12.22 -14.10 7.03
N LEU A 206 12.76 -13.78 5.87
CA LEU A 206 13.27 -14.77 4.92
C LEU A 206 14.44 -15.56 5.54
N ALA A 207 15.38 -14.86 6.16
CA ALA A 207 16.52 -15.50 6.85
C ALA A 207 16.10 -16.40 8.03
N ALA A 208 14.93 -16.17 8.62
CA ALA A 208 14.40 -17.02 9.70
C ALA A 208 13.71 -18.30 9.18
N HIS A 209 13.53 -18.45 7.86
CA HIS A 209 12.99 -19.63 7.19
C HIS A 209 14.08 -20.55 6.61
N GLU A 210 15.34 -20.09 6.58
CA GLU A 210 16.51 -20.88 6.19
C GLU A 210 17.10 -21.63 7.39
#